data_ee1229a2f61f938b896bc6697398bc13
#
_entry.id   ee1229a2f61f938b896bc6697398bc13
#
_cell.length_a   1.000
_cell.length_b   1.000
_cell.length_c   1.000
_cell.angle_alpha   90.00
_cell.angle_beta   90.00
_cell.angle_gamma   90.00
#
_symmetry.space_group_name_H-M   'P 1'
#
loop_
_entity.id
_entity.type
_entity.pdbx_description
1 polymer ?
#
loop_
_entity_poly.entity_id
_entity_poly.type
_entity_poly.pdbx_seq_one_letter_code
_entity_poly.pdbx_strand_id
1 'polypeptide(L)'
;MQVELILLVLSLLFFASIFTDKIGYKFGVPALLLFLAVGMLFGPDGIGRLINDDGVGYMLNVGSAQAIGTIALCIILFSGGLDTKLSDIRPVMVPGLTLATIGVLITMLVTGVITYYVFGWLHSVASVSIAVAMLMASTMSSTDSASVFSILRTNKIGLKHNLRPLLELESGANDPMAYVLTTTMIGIVTATSHQVTALSVIQDIVIQLIMGAVLGFIFGKGIVSIMRKADLGNESLYPLMVLTACIFIFSITYFLKGNTYLAVYIGGLVIGNSKFTRKRQTRSFFDGLTWLSQLVIFLVLGLMVRPHELFQLEVLLPCLIISIVMIFISRPIAVFLCMLPFKQYKRNDKMLLSWVGLKGAVPIIFAIMCEANNVPHADWIFNIVFLCTIVSRIAQG
;
A
#
# COMPACT_ATOMS: atom_id res chain seq x y z
N MET A 1 -15.60 -21.19 -17.88
CA MET A 1 -15.52 -21.96 -16.64
C MET A 1 -16.82 -21.80 -15.88
N GLN A 2 -17.31 -22.84 -15.25
CA GLN A 2 -18.59 -22.78 -14.53
C GLN A 2 -18.43 -21.91 -13.29
N VAL A 3 -19.35 -21.01 -13.05
CA VAL A 3 -19.33 -20.07 -11.89
C VAL A 3 -19.20 -20.84 -10.58
N GLU A 4 -19.79 -22.04 -10.53
CA GLU A 4 -19.75 -22.93 -9.39
C GLU A 4 -18.32 -23.37 -9.00
N LEU A 5 -17.46 -23.61 -10.00
CA LEU A 5 -16.05 -23.95 -9.77
C LEU A 5 -15.28 -22.77 -9.19
N ILE A 6 -15.52 -21.56 -9.71
CA ILE A 6 -14.92 -20.33 -9.16
C ILE A 6 -15.32 -20.14 -7.70
N LEU A 7 -16.61 -20.27 -7.39
CA LEU A 7 -17.11 -20.12 -6.03
C LEU A 7 -16.55 -21.20 -5.08
N LEU A 8 -16.44 -22.46 -5.55
CA LEU A 8 -15.83 -23.52 -4.77
C LEU A 8 -14.37 -23.21 -4.45
N VAL A 9 -13.57 -22.84 -5.47
CA VAL A 9 -12.16 -22.52 -5.29
C VAL A 9 -11.99 -21.32 -4.34
N LEU A 10 -12.74 -20.23 -4.53
CA LEU A 10 -12.70 -19.06 -3.65
C LEU A 10 -13.07 -19.43 -2.21
N SER A 11 -14.10 -20.26 -2.00
CA SER A 11 -14.48 -20.68 -0.66
C SER A 11 -13.39 -21.50 0.01
N LEU A 12 -12.75 -22.43 -0.71
CA LEU A 12 -11.63 -23.23 -0.19
C LEU A 12 -10.42 -22.35 0.16
N LEU A 13 -10.09 -21.39 -0.70
CA LEU A 13 -9.01 -20.43 -0.44
C LEU A 13 -9.28 -19.56 0.80
N PHE A 14 -10.52 -19.09 0.96
CA PHE A 14 -10.90 -18.32 2.16
C PHE A 14 -10.86 -19.17 3.42
N PHE A 15 -11.39 -20.38 3.40
CA PHE A 15 -11.29 -21.31 4.52
C PHE A 15 -9.83 -21.59 4.87
N ALA A 16 -9.00 -21.96 3.88
CA ALA A 16 -7.59 -22.18 4.10
C ALA A 16 -6.90 -20.97 4.75
N SER A 17 -7.18 -19.76 4.26
CA SER A 17 -6.61 -18.52 4.80
C SER A 17 -7.05 -18.26 6.25
N ILE A 18 -8.34 -18.45 6.58
CA ILE A 18 -8.85 -18.24 7.94
C ILE A 18 -8.24 -19.26 8.91
N PHE A 19 -8.16 -20.55 8.51
CA PHE A 19 -7.52 -21.57 9.36
C PHE A 19 -6.02 -21.31 9.54
N THR A 20 -5.37 -20.83 8.49
CA THR A 20 -3.94 -20.51 8.51
C THR A 20 -3.65 -19.33 9.43
N ASP A 21 -4.53 -18.32 9.49
CA ASP A 21 -4.43 -17.20 10.45
C ASP A 21 -4.39 -17.70 11.90
N LYS A 22 -5.30 -18.64 12.25
CA LYS A 22 -5.31 -19.27 13.59
C LYS A 22 -4.00 -20.01 13.90
N ILE A 23 -3.42 -20.66 12.90
CA ILE A 23 -2.13 -21.36 13.03
C ILE A 23 -1.00 -20.34 13.18
N GLY A 24 -0.99 -19.28 12.36
CA GLY A 24 -0.01 -18.20 12.38
C GLY A 24 0.09 -17.52 13.74
N TYR A 25 -1.04 -17.23 14.36
CA TYR A 25 -1.08 -16.67 15.71
C TYR A 25 -0.34 -17.55 16.74
N LYS A 26 -0.42 -18.89 16.60
CA LYS A 26 0.28 -19.85 17.47
C LYS A 26 1.79 -19.86 17.26
N PHE A 27 2.24 -19.64 16.02
CA PHE A 27 3.67 -19.68 15.64
C PHE A 27 4.31 -18.30 15.51
N GLY A 28 3.57 -17.22 15.77
CA GLY A 28 4.06 -15.84 15.65
C GLY A 28 4.31 -15.39 14.20
N VAL A 29 3.73 -16.08 13.21
CA VAL A 29 3.86 -15.71 11.79
C VAL A 29 2.73 -14.74 11.42
N PRO A 30 3.04 -13.60 10.78
CA PRO A 30 2.02 -12.65 10.33
C PRO A 30 1.01 -13.30 9.37
N ALA A 31 -0.30 -13.16 9.66
CA ALA A 31 -1.39 -13.75 8.87
C ALA A 31 -1.28 -13.45 7.37
N LEU A 32 -0.86 -12.24 7.04
CA LEU A 32 -0.74 -11.78 5.65
C LEU A 32 0.27 -12.59 4.83
N LEU A 33 1.39 -13.03 5.45
CA LEU A 33 2.34 -13.94 4.79
C LEU A 33 1.75 -15.33 4.55
N LEU A 34 0.86 -15.76 5.43
CA LEU A 34 0.20 -17.04 5.29
C LEU A 34 -0.87 -17.01 4.18
N PHE A 35 -1.60 -15.90 4.03
CA PHE A 35 -2.52 -15.70 2.91
C PHE A 35 -1.78 -15.71 1.57
N LEU A 36 -0.61 -15.06 1.54
CA LEU A 36 0.29 -15.07 0.41
C LEU A 36 0.74 -16.51 0.06
N ALA A 37 1.18 -17.27 1.08
CA ALA A 37 1.61 -18.66 0.90
C ALA A 37 0.47 -19.56 0.40
N VAL A 38 -0.76 -19.37 0.88
CA VAL A 38 -1.94 -20.05 0.35
C VAL A 38 -2.14 -19.70 -1.12
N GLY A 39 -2.06 -18.41 -1.49
CA GLY A 39 -2.13 -17.98 -2.88
C GLY A 39 -1.06 -18.64 -3.76
N MET A 40 0.20 -18.66 -3.31
CA MET A 40 1.31 -19.31 -4.03
C MET A 40 1.10 -20.82 -4.19
N LEU A 41 0.54 -21.49 -3.18
CA LEU A 41 0.23 -22.92 -3.22
C LEU A 41 -0.80 -23.26 -4.34
N PHE A 42 -1.74 -22.36 -4.59
CA PHE A 42 -2.73 -22.51 -5.66
C PHE A 42 -2.37 -21.76 -6.95
N GLY A 43 -1.22 -21.11 -6.98
CA GLY A 43 -0.66 -20.41 -8.13
C GLY A 43 -0.08 -21.35 -9.20
N PRO A 44 0.61 -20.78 -10.21
CA PRO A 44 1.11 -21.52 -11.37
C PRO A 44 2.14 -22.59 -11.06
N ASP A 45 2.94 -22.41 -10.02
CA ASP A 45 3.97 -23.36 -9.59
C ASP A 45 3.52 -24.33 -8.50
N GLY A 46 2.27 -24.18 -8.00
CA GLY A 46 1.74 -24.97 -6.90
C GLY A 46 0.76 -26.05 -7.33
N ILE A 47 -0.06 -26.49 -6.35
CA ILE A 47 -1.13 -27.48 -6.56
C ILE A 47 -2.16 -26.98 -7.60
N GLY A 48 -2.32 -25.67 -7.74
CA GLY A 48 -3.20 -25.06 -8.73
C GLY A 48 -2.88 -25.48 -10.17
N ARG A 49 -1.62 -25.87 -10.45
CA ARG A 49 -1.21 -26.40 -11.75
C ARG A 49 -1.95 -27.70 -12.15
N LEU A 50 -2.44 -28.45 -11.16
CA LEU A 50 -3.28 -29.65 -11.44
C LEU A 50 -4.63 -29.28 -12.06
N ILE A 51 -5.06 -28.03 -11.92
CA ILE A 51 -6.32 -27.52 -12.47
C ILE A 51 -6.08 -26.92 -13.85
N ASN A 52 -4.98 -26.19 -14.03
CA ASN A 52 -4.53 -25.60 -15.28
C ASN A 52 -3.03 -25.30 -15.21
N ASP A 53 -2.32 -25.24 -16.35
CA ASP A 53 -0.87 -24.97 -16.42
C ASP A 53 -0.49 -23.63 -15.76
N ASP A 54 -1.37 -22.62 -15.82
CA ASP A 54 -1.20 -21.34 -15.12
C ASP A 54 -1.76 -21.32 -13.68
N GLY A 55 -2.11 -22.49 -13.13
CA GLY A 55 -2.74 -22.59 -11.82
C GLY A 55 -4.13 -21.95 -11.78
N VAL A 56 -4.61 -21.65 -10.56
CA VAL A 56 -5.88 -20.92 -10.38
C VAL A 56 -5.73 -19.44 -10.80
N GLY A 57 -4.50 -18.93 -10.83
CA GLY A 57 -4.19 -17.55 -11.23
C GLY A 57 -4.60 -17.18 -12.67
N TYR A 58 -4.75 -18.19 -13.58
CA TYR A 58 -5.23 -17.92 -14.93
C TYR A 58 -6.62 -17.27 -14.99
N MET A 59 -7.40 -17.40 -13.91
CA MET A 59 -8.71 -16.77 -13.80
C MET A 59 -8.60 -15.25 -13.58
N LEU A 60 -7.42 -14.79 -13.16
CA LEU A 60 -7.13 -13.40 -12.86
C LEU A 60 -6.21 -12.84 -13.95
N ASN A 61 -6.77 -12.10 -14.89
CA ASN A 61 -5.93 -11.26 -15.73
C ASN A 61 -5.38 -10.07 -14.92
N VAL A 62 -4.29 -9.48 -15.40
CA VAL A 62 -3.61 -8.34 -14.75
C VAL A 62 -4.58 -7.18 -14.46
N GLY A 63 -5.50 -6.90 -15.40
CA GLY A 63 -6.52 -5.86 -15.23
C GLY A 63 -7.49 -6.16 -14.08
N SER A 64 -7.92 -7.42 -13.92
CA SER A 64 -8.79 -7.83 -12.81
C SER A 64 -8.04 -7.75 -11.48
N ALA A 65 -6.78 -8.18 -11.43
CA ALA A 65 -5.95 -8.09 -10.25
C ALA A 65 -5.71 -6.62 -9.83
N GLN A 66 -5.46 -5.74 -10.80
CA GLN A 66 -5.35 -4.30 -10.57
C GLN A 66 -6.67 -3.71 -10.03
N ALA A 67 -7.81 -4.07 -10.61
CA ALA A 67 -9.11 -3.59 -10.15
C ALA A 67 -9.40 -4.02 -8.70
N ILE A 68 -9.15 -5.30 -8.37
CA ILE A 68 -9.29 -5.84 -7.01
C ILE A 68 -8.34 -5.09 -6.06
N GLY A 69 -7.08 -4.93 -6.42
CA GLY A 69 -6.09 -4.19 -5.63
C GLY A 69 -6.51 -2.74 -5.39
N THR A 70 -7.02 -2.06 -6.41
CA THR A 70 -7.49 -0.68 -6.32
C THR A 70 -8.67 -0.54 -5.36
N ILE A 71 -9.69 -1.40 -5.47
CA ILE A 71 -10.86 -1.39 -4.59
C ILE A 71 -10.45 -1.67 -3.15
N ALA A 72 -9.63 -2.69 -2.95
CA ALA A 72 -9.19 -3.08 -1.62
C ALA A 72 -8.33 -1.99 -0.96
N LEU A 73 -7.40 -1.36 -1.70
CA LEU A 73 -6.60 -0.25 -1.18
C LEU A 73 -7.45 0.98 -0.85
N CYS A 74 -8.46 1.28 -1.69
CA CYS A 74 -9.43 2.33 -1.42
C CYS A 74 -10.12 2.12 -0.06
N ILE A 75 -10.60 0.90 0.21
CA ILE A 75 -11.28 0.54 1.46
C ILE A 75 -10.31 0.62 2.65
N ILE A 76 -9.11 0.07 2.51
CA ILE A 76 -8.08 0.06 3.56
C ILE A 76 -7.71 1.50 3.97
N LEU A 77 -7.44 2.37 3.01
CA LEU A 77 -7.07 3.77 3.28
C LEU A 77 -8.22 4.57 3.87
N PHE A 78 -9.45 4.36 3.38
CA PHE A 78 -10.63 5.01 3.95
C PHE A 78 -10.85 4.59 5.41
N SER A 79 -10.75 3.30 5.70
CA SER A 79 -10.85 2.76 7.07
C SER A 79 -9.75 3.31 7.97
N GLY A 80 -8.50 3.37 7.48
CA GLY A 80 -7.40 4.01 8.19
C GLY A 80 -7.69 5.46 8.56
N GLY A 81 -8.25 6.24 7.61
CA GLY A 81 -8.71 7.60 7.86
C GLY A 81 -9.87 7.65 8.86
N LEU A 82 -10.84 6.73 8.76
CA LEU A 82 -12.01 6.66 9.65
C LEU A 82 -11.61 6.41 11.12
N ASP A 83 -10.56 5.64 11.33
CA ASP A 83 -10.06 5.28 12.67
C ASP A 83 -9.10 6.30 13.26
N THR A 84 -8.43 7.07 12.42
CA THR A 84 -7.45 8.08 12.84
C THR A 84 -8.15 9.23 13.58
N LYS A 85 -7.71 9.50 14.81
CA LYS A 85 -8.23 10.61 15.61
C LYS A 85 -7.46 11.90 15.32
N LEU A 86 -8.17 12.92 14.85
CA LEU A 86 -7.57 14.23 14.53
C LEU A 86 -6.90 14.89 15.74
N SER A 87 -7.43 14.68 16.95
CA SER A 87 -6.84 15.15 18.20
C SER A 87 -5.43 14.61 18.42
N ASP A 88 -5.22 13.33 18.08
CA ASP A 88 -3.98 12.60 18.36
C ASP A 88 -2.90 12.92 17.31
N ILE A 89 -3.32 13.13 16.04
CA ILE A 89 -2.37 13.46 14.96
C ILE A 89 -2.03 14.95 14.86
N ARG A 90 -2.88 15.84 15.41
CA ARG A 90 -2.66 17.31 15.34
C ARG A 90 -1.29 17.75 15.86
N PRO A 91 -0.77 17.24 16.99
CA PRO A 91 0.57 17.64 17.49
C PRO A 91 1.72 17.15 16.61
N VAL A 92 1.51 16.11 15.82
CA VAL A 92 2.53 15.46 14.99
C VAL A 92 2.30 15.68 13.49
N MET A 93 1.37 16.58 13.14
CA MET A 93 0.94 16.79 11.76
C MET A 93 2.11 17.22 10.85
N VAL A 94 2.91 18.20 11.28
CA VAL A 94 4.02 18.68 10.46
C VAL A 94 5.10 17.61 10.28
N PRO A 95 5.65 16.99 11.33
CA PRO A 95 6.65 15.94 11.16
C PRO A 95 6.11 14.72 10.41
N GLY A 96 4.85 14.32 10.64
CA GLY A 96 4.22 13.19 9.95
C GLY A 96 4.05 13.44 8.46
N LEU A 97 3.53 14.60 8.07
CA LEU A 97 3.41 14.97 6.65
C LEU A 97 4.79 15.14 5.98
N THR A 98 5.79 15.66 6.69
CA THR A 98 7.16 15.75 6.16
C THR A 98 7.72 14.37 5.84
N LEU A 99 7.53 13.38 6.72
CA LEU A 99 7.93 11.99 6.45
C LEU A 99 7.13 11.37 5.31
N ALA A 100 5.82 11.59 5.29
CA ALA A 100 4.92 11.00 4.30
C ALA A 100 5.09 11.60 2.88
N THR A 101 5.69 12.79 2.75
CA THR A 101 5.89 13.45 1.46
C THR A 101 7.37 13.51 1.09
N ILE A 102 8.14 14.36 1.75
CA ILE A 102 9.58 14.53 1.48
C ILE A 102 10.35 13.25 1.80
N GLY A 103 9.99 12.53 2.89
CA GLY A 103 10.62 11.27 3.25
C GLY A 103 10.42 10.19 2.19
N VAL A 104 9.23 10.09 1.63
CA VAL A 104 8.91 9.17 0.52
C VAL A 104 9.72 9.53 -0.73
N LEU A 105 9.79 10.82 -1.08
CA LEU A 105 10.58 11.29 -2.21
C LEU A 105 12.08 11.00 -2.04
N ILE A 106 12.65 11.29 -0.86
CA ILE A 106 14.07 10.98 -0.58
C ILE A 106 14.31 9.46 -0.65
N THR A 107 13.40 8.66 -0.08
CA THR A 107 13.50 7.18 -0.15
C THR A 107 13.50 6.71 -1.59
N MET A 108 12.60 7.22 -2.43
CA MET A 108 12.55 6.92 -3.86
C MET A 108 13.86 7.30 -4.57
N LEU A 109 14.34 8.53 -4.36
CA LEU A 109 15.56 9.02 -5.03
C LEU A 109 16.79 8.20 -4.64
N VAL A 110 17.02 7.97 -3.35
CA VAL A 110 18.18 7.20 -2.86
C VAL A 110 18.11 5.76 -3.35
N THR A 111 16.95 5.10 -3.18
CA THR A 111 16.76 3.72 -3.62
C THR A 111 16.89 3.60 -5.14
N GLY A 112 16.28 4.53 -5.91
CA GLY A 112 16.29 4.49 -7.36
C GLY A 112 17.70 4.67 -7.96
N VAL A 113 18.49 5.62 -7.43
CA VAL A 113 19.90 5.80 -7.84
C VAL A 113 20.70 4.53 -7.57
N ILE A 114 20.59 3.96 -6.37
CA ILE A 114 21.34 2.75 -6.03
C ILE A 114 20.85 1.56 -6.86
N THR A 115 19.55 1.41 -7.09
CA THR A 115 18.99 0.38 -7.96
C THR A 115 19.59 0.46 -9.37
N TYR A 116 19.68 1.65 -9.95
CA TYR A 116 20.32 1.86 -11.26
C TYR A 116 21.75 1.34 -11.29
N TYR A 117 22.58 1.66 -10.28
CA TYR A 117 23.96 1.18 -10.19
C TYR A 117 24.07 -0.32 -9.91
N VAL A 118 23.18 -0.90 -9.12
CA VAL A 118 23.13 -2.35 -8.85
C VAL A 118 22.90 -3.13 -10.14
N PHE A 119 21.94 -2.71 -10.97
CA PHE A 119 21.68 -3.34 -12.25
C PHE A 119 22.83 -3.13 -13.24
N GLY A 120 23.44 -1.94 -13.27
CA GLY A 120 24.61 -1.66 -14.07
C GLY A 120 25.85 -2.51 -13.70
N TRP A 121 26.02 -2.80 -12.41
CA TRP A 121 27.16 -3.60 -11.90
C TRP A 121 26.97 -5.10 -12.13
N LEU A 122 25.74 -5.61 -12.03
CA LEU A 122 25.49 -7.05 -12.17
C LEU A 122 25.56 -7.56 -13.62
N HIS A 123 25.65 -6.70 -14.63
CA HIS A 123 25.83 -6.99 -16.07
C HIS A 123 24.99 -8.14 -16.68
N SER A 124 24.30 -8.91 -15.86
CA SER A 124 23.56 -10.13 -16.25
C SER A 124 22.11 -9.86 -16.62
N VAL A 125 21.62 -8.64 -16.35
CA VAL A 125 20.23 -8.25 -16.54
C VAL A 125 20.17 -7.14 -17.57
N ALA A 126 19.07 -7.06 -18.31
CA ALA A 126 18.82 -5.98 -19.27
C ALA A 126 19.16 -4.60 -18.67
N SER A 127 19.75 -3.72 -19.46
CA SER A 127 20.10 -2.38 -19.03
C SER A 127 18.85 -1.61 -18.57
N VAL A 128 18.66 -1.51 -17.26
CA VAL A 128 17.55 -0.77 -16.66
C VAL A 128 17.85 0.71 -16.74
N SER A 129 16.97 1.50 -17.37
CA SER A 129 17.14 2.95 -17.43
C SER A 129 16.94 3.56 -16.03
N ILE A 130 17.53 4.73 -15.79
CA ILE A 130 17.34 5.47 -14.54
C ILE A 130 15.85 5.73 -14.24
N ALA A 131 15.03 5.96 -15.26
CA ALA A 131 13.59 6.17 -15.11
C ALA A 131 12.88 4.90 -14.61
N VAL A 132 13.23 3.72 -15.12
CA VAL A 132 12.68 2.44 -14.65
C VAL A 132 13.17 2.13 -13.23
N ALA A 133 14.44 2.42 -12.91
CA ALA A 133 14.96 2.26 -11.55
C ALA A 133 14.25 3.19 -10.54
N MET A 134 13.95 4.43 -10.92
CA MET A 134 13.15 5.36 -10.11
C MET A 134 11.70 4.90 -9.98
N LEU A 135 11.10 4.36 -11.04
CA LEU A 135 9.77 3.76 -11.00
C LEU A 135 9.72 2.59 -10.00
N MET A 136 10.67 1.67 -10.09
CA MET A 136 10.80 0.55 -9.14
C MET A 136 10.93 1.04 -7.69
N ALA A 137 11.75 2.07 -7.46
CA ALA A 137 11.91 2.66 -6.14
C ALA A 137 10.63 3.37 -5.65
N SER A 138 9.86 4.02 -6.54
CA SER A 138 8.61 4.68 -6.19
C SER A 138 7.56 3.70 -5.71
N THR A 139 7.43 2.54 -6.37
CA THR A 139 6.48 1.49 -5.95
C THR A 139 6.77 0.99 -4.54
N MET A 140 8.05 0.92 -4.16
CA MET A 140 8.50 0.42 -2.85
C MET A 140 8.61 1.52 -1.78
N SER A 141 8.28 2.78 -2.06
CA SER A 141 8.53 3.89 -1.14
C SER A 141 7.53 3.98 0.01
N SER A 142 6.33 3.40 -0.11
CA SER A 142 5.32 3.38 0.96
C SER A 142 5.68 2.44 2.11
N THR A 143 5.10 2.67 3.29
CA THR A 143 5.32 1.86 4.51
C THR A 143 3.99 1.51 5.19
N ASP A 144 3.91 0.33 5.79
CA ASP A 144 2.74 -0.22 6.46
C ASP A 144 2.89 -0.20 7.99
N SER A 145 2.31 0.80 8.64
CA SER A 145 2.33 0.89 10.11
C SER A 145 1.30 -0.03 10.78
N ALA A 146 0.26 -0.48 10.08
CA ALA A 146 -0.77 -1.34 10.67
C ALA A 146 -0.16 -2.66 11.15
N SER A 147 0.74 -3.24 10.36
CA SER A 147 1.50 -4.44 10.75
C SER A 147 2.36 -4.20 11.99
N VAL A 148 3.01 -3.04 12.08
CA VAL A 148 3.83 -2.66 13.25
C VAL A 148 2.97 -2.55 14.50
N PHE A 149 1.81 -1.90 14.42
CA PHE A 149 0.93 -1.76 15.58
C PHE A 149 0.34 -3.10 16.02
N SER A 150 0.12 -4.02 15.10
CA SER A 150 -0.26 -5.40 15.45
C SER A 150 0.81 -6.05 16.34
N ILE A 151 2.08 -5.96 15.94
CA ILE A 151 3.21 -6.49 16.70
C ILE A 151 3.35 -5.80 18.07
N LEU A 152 3.27 -4.47 18.11
CA LEU A 152 3.38 -3.70 19.36
C LEU A 152 2.23 -4.02 20.33
N ARG A 153 1.01 -4.22 19.84
CA ARG A 153 -0.15 -4.62 20.66
C ARG A 153 0.04 -6.00 21.26
N THR A 154 0.47 -6.96 20.45
CA THR A 154 0.70 -8.35 20.89
C THR A 154 1.73 -8.40 22.00
N ASN A 155 2.81 -7.61 21.89
CA ASN A 155 3.89 -7.54 22.87
C ASN A 155 3.63 -6.51 23.99
N LYS A 156 2.47 -5.83 24.01
CA LYS A 156 2.09 -4.80 25.00
C LYS A 156 3.11 -3.67 25.13
N ILE A 157 3.80 -3.31 24.03
CA ILE A 157 4.81 -2.25 24.00
C ILE A 157 4.12 -0.91 23.72
N GLY A 158 4.31 0.05 24.65
CA GLY A 158 3.86 1.43 24.46
C GLY A 158 4.96 2.31 23.85
N LEU A 159 4.59 3.19 22.92
CA LEU A 159 5.49 4.16 22.30
C LEU A 159 5.40 5.50 23.02
N LYS A 160 6.56 6.11 23.34
CA LYS A 160 6.69 7.45 23.93
C LYS A 160 6.72 8.54 22.84
N HIS A 161 6.69 9.82 23.27
CA HIS A 161 6.90 11.01 22.42
C HIS A 161 5.91 11.12 21.22
N ASN A 162 4.68 10.64 21.37
CA ASN A 162 3.67 10.64 20.30
C ASN A 162 4.13 9.93 19.01
N LEU A 163 5.04 8.95 19.12
CA LEU A 163 5.53 8.19 17.96
C LEU A 163 4.41 7.36 17.31
N ARG A 164 3.45 6.88 18.11
CA ARG A 164 2.33 6.13 17.55
C ARG A 164 1.46 6.98 16.61
N PRO A 165 0.90 8.14 17.02
CA PRO A 165 0.18 9.01 16.10
C PRO A 165 1.01 9.48 14.91
N LEU A 166 2.33 9.68 15.10
CA LEU A 166 3.24 10.04 14.03
C LEU A 166 3.32 8.97 12.96
N LEU A 167 3.49 7.71 13.35
CA LEU A 167 3.54 6.56 12.45
C LEU A 167 2.17 6.30 11.78
N GLU A 168 1.07 6.47 12.51
CA GLU A 168 -0.30 6.36 11.94
C GLU A 168 -0.52 7.39 10.84
N LEU A 169 -0.12 8.64 11.07
CA LEU A 169 -0.25 9.71 10.07
C LEU A 169 0.70 9.50 8.89
N GLU A 170 1.96 9.14 9.16
CA GLU A 170 2.94 8.85 8.12
C GLU A 170 2.42 7.77 7.18
N SER A 171 2.04 6.61 7.70
CA SER A 171 1.60 5.47 6.90
C SER A 171 0.31 5.75 6.13
N GLY A 172 -0.65 6.46 6.72
CA GLY A 172 -1.89 6.80 6.01
C GLY A 172 -1.71 7.83 4.88
N ALA A 173 -0.65 8.66 4.95
CA ALA A 173 -0.39 9.71 3.98
C ALA A 173 0.74 9.36 2.99
N ASN A 174 1.60 8.37 3.28
CA ASN A 174 2.69 7.99 2.38
C ASN A 174 2.23 7.15 1.17
N ASP A 175 1.18 6.32 1.32
CA ASP A 175 0.61 5.55 0.22
C ASP A 175 0.07 6.45 -0.91
N PRO A 176 -0.73 7.51 -0.61
CA PRO A 176 -1.09 8.52 -1.61
C PRO A 176 0.10 9.18 -2.30
N MET A 177 1.18 9.47 -1.57
CA MET A 177 2.39 10.07 -2.15
C MET A 177 3.12 9.08 -3.05
N ALA A 178 3.30 7.83 -2.61
CA ALA A 178 3.89 6.78 -3.41
C ALA A 178 3.08 6.50 -4.69
N TYR A 179 1.73 6.54 -4.61
CA TYR A 179 0.85 6.43 -5.77
C TYR A 179 1.13 7.52 -6.81
N VAL A 180 1.17 8.80 -6.38
CA VAL A 180 1.47 9.90 -7.31
C VAL A 180 2.83 9.74 -7.95
N LEU A 181 3.85 9.41 -7.17
CA LEU A 181 5.20 9.19 -7.69
C LEU A 181 5.22 8.03 -8.70
N THR A 182 4.55 6.92 -8.39
CA THR A 182 4.49 5.76 -9.28
C THR A 182 3.74 6.08 -10.58
N THR A 183 2.57 6.71 -10.51
CA THR A 183 1.81 7.10 -11.73
C THR A 183 2.56 8.11 -12.58
N THR A 184 3.23 9.05 -11.95
CA THR A 184 4.08 10.02 -12.65
C THR A 184 5.26 9.33 -13.34
N MET A 185 5.93 8.40 -12.65
CA MET A 185 7.05 7.65 -13.24
C MET A 185 6.59 6.69 -14.35
N ILE A 186 5.41 6.06 -14.22
CA ILE A 186 4.80 5.30 -15.32
C ILE A 186 4.62 6.20 -16.54
N GLY A 187 4.04 7.40 -16.35
CA GLY A 187 3.87 8.36 -17.42
C GLY A 187 5.20 8.76 -18.10
N ILE A 188 6.27 8.94 -17.33
CA ILE A 188 7.61 9.25 -17.86
C ILE A 188 8.19 8.08 -18.65
N VAL A 189 8.07 6.85 -18.14
CA VAL A 189 8.66 5.66 -18.77
C VAL A 189 7.91 5.25 -20.03
N THR A 190 6.57 5.46 -20.06
CA THR A 190 5.72 5.09 -21.21
C THR A 190 5.56 6.23 -22.23
N ALA A 191 6.03 7.45 -21.93
CA ALA A 191 5.91 8.59 -22.84
C ALA A 191 6.75 8.39 -24.11
N THR A 192 6.09 8.38 -25.27
CA THR A 192 6.72 8.18 -26.59
C THR A 192 7.18 9.47 -27.28
N SER A 193 6.72 10.65 -26.84
CA SER A 193 6.93 11.88 -27.65
C SER A 193 6.85 13.23 -26.92
N HIS A 194 6.60 13.30 -25.62
CA HIS A 194 6.54 14.59 -24.94
C HIS A 194 7.80 14.86 -24.12
N GLN A 195 8.39 16.04 -24.29
CA GLN A 195 9.44 16.54 -23.40
C GLN A 195 8.84 16.77 -22.01
N VAL A 196 8.94 15.77 -21.15
CA VAL A 196 8.54 15.88 -19.74
C VAL A 196 9.57 16.77 -19.04
N THR A 197 9.17 17.97 -18.64
CA THR A 197 10.05 18.85 -17.88
C THR A 197 9.90 18.60 -16.37
N ALA A 198 10.98 18.75 -15.61
CA ALA A 198 10.92 18.62 -14.15
C ALA A 198 9.86 19.54 -13.51
N LEU A 199 9.65 20.72 -14.09
CA LEU A 199 8.66 21.67 -13.62
C LEU A 199 7.23 21.15 -13.81
N SER A 200 6.90 20.57 -14.98
CA SER A 200 5.57 19.99 -15.24
C SER A 200 5.29 18.82 -14.28
N VAL A 201 6.26 17.97 -14.01
CA VAL A 201 6.16 16.87 -13.06
C VAL A 201 5.83 17.38 -11.65
N ILE A 202 6.56 18.39 -11.18
CA ILE A 202 6.31 18.98 -9.85
C ILE A 202 4.92 19.61 -9.79
N GLN A 203 4.51 20.34 -10.84
CA GLN A 203 3.18 20.93 -10.91
C GLN A 203 2.07 19.86 -10.85
N ASP A 204 2.20 18.79 -11.61
CA ASP A 204 1.23 17.70 -11.62
C ASP A 204 1.11 17.02 -10.25
N ILE A 205 2.23 16.74 -9.58
CA ILE A 205 2.24 16.18 -8.22
C ILE A 205 1.52 17.12 -7.24
N VAL A 206 1.85 18.40 -7.25
CA VAL A 206 1.26 19.39 -6.34
C VAL A 206 -0.25 19.54 -6.59
N ILE A 207 -0.66 19.63 -7.85
CA ILE A 207 -2.07 19.74 -8.24
C ILE A 207 -2.84 18.51 -7.77
N GLN A 208 -2.33 17.30 -8.05
CA GLN A 208 -2.98 16.05 -7.63
C GLN A 208 -3.16 15.97 -6.11
N LEU A 209 -2.13 16.36 -5.34
CA LEU A 209 -2.19 16.34 -3.88
C LEU A 209 -3.18 17.38 -3.33
N ILE A 210 -3.16 18.61 -3.84
CA ILE A 210 -4.10 19.67 -3.43
C ILE A 210 -5.53 19.28 -3.79
N MET A 211 -5.78 18.85 -5.02
CA MET A 211 -7.11 18.43 -5.47
C MET A 211 -7.62 17.24 -4.65
N GLY A 212 -6.79 16.24 -4.40
CA GLY A 212 -7.16 15.10 -3.55
C GLY A 212 -7.55 15.54 -2.15
N ALA A 213 -6.76 16.41 -1.51
CA ALA A 213 -7.03 16.91 -0.17
C ALA A 213 -8.34 17.74 -0.12
N VAL A 214 -8.52 18.66 -1.06
CA VAL A 214 -9.69 19.55 -1.11
C VAL A 214 -10.98 18.74 -1.37
N LEU A 215 -10.96 17.85 -2.37
CA LEU A 215 -12.12 17.02 -2.71
C LEU A 215 -12.48 16.06 -1.59
N GLY A 216 -11.49 15.38 -0.99
CA GLY A 216 -11.72 14.50 0.17
C GLY A 216 -12.36 15.25 1.34
N PHE A 217 -11.91 16.47 1.62
CA PHE A 217 -12.47 17.29 2.67
C PHE A 217 -13.90 17.78 2.35
N ILE A 218 -14.14 18.29 1.15
CA ILE A 218 -15.46 18.82 0.73
C ILE A 218 -16.49 17.70 0.73
N PHE A 219 -16.20 16.59 0.04
CA PHE A 219 -17.14 15.47 -0.04
C PHE A 219 -17.29 14.75 1.30
N GLY A 220 -16.21 14.61 2.08
CA GLY A 220 -16.30 14.08 3.45
C GLY A 220 -17.25 14.90 4.33
N LYS A 221 -17.16 16.23 4.31
CA LYS A 221 -18.12 17.11 5.02
C LYS A 221 -19.53 17.04 4.45
N GLY A 222 -19.68 16.98 3.14
CA GLY A 222 -20.97 16.82 2.47
C GLY A 222 -21.70 15.56 2.95
N ILE A 223 -21.02 14.43 2.95
CA ILE A 223 -21.54 13.15 3.43
C ILE A 223 -21.92 13.21 4.91
N VAL A 224 -21.09 13.80 5.76
CA VAL A 224 -21.43 14.00 7.18
C VAL A 224 -22.71 14.85 7.33
N SER A 225 -22.89 15.88 6.51
CA SER A 225 -24.10 16.69 6.53
C SER A 225 -25.35 15.88 6.14
N ILE A 226 -25.23 15.04 5.12
CA ILE A 226 -26.30 14.12 4.71
C ILE A 226 -26.61 13.13 5.83
N MET A 227 -25.60 12.48 6.40
CA MET A 227 -25.74 11.47 7.48
C MET A 227 -26.42 12.04 8.75
N ARG A 228 -26.20 13.31 9.05
CA ARG A 228 -26.85 13.97 10.20
C ARG A 228 -28.32 14.24 9.98
N LYS A 229 -28.71 14.45 8.73
CA LYS A 229 -30.11 14.79 8.36
C LYS A 229 -30.91 13.54 7.97
N ALA A 230 -30.22 12.49 7.51
CA ALA A 230 -30.86 11.26 7.09
C ALA A 230 -31.27 10.46 8.31
N ASP A 231 -32.57 10.30 8.51
CA ASP A 231 -33.10 9.29 9.42
C ASP A 231 -33.36 8.02 8.61
N LEU A 232 -32.33 7.17 8.60
CA LEU A 232 -32.39 5.89 7.90
C LEU A 232 -33.06 4.89 8.86
N GLY A 233 -34.32 4.59 8.64
CA GLY A 233 -35.08 3.66 9.49
C GLY A 233 -34.46 2.31 9.74
N ASN A 234 -33.45 1.91 8.91
CA ASN A 234 -32.65 0.68 9.09
C ASN A 234 -31.22 1.03 9.46
N GLU A 235 -30.75 0.51 10.60
CA GLU A 235 -29.41 0.73 11.14
C GLU A 235 -28.29 0.24 10.19
N SER A 236 -28.51 -0.85 9.43
CA SER A 236 -27.55 -1.41 8.49
C SER A 236 -27.26 -0.48 7.30
N LEU A 237 -28.10 0.50 7.03
CA LEU A 237 -27.90 1.45 5.93
C LEU A 237 -26.80 2.47 6.23
N TYR A 238 -26.48 2.75 7.50
CA TYR A 238 -25.42 3.71 7.86
C TYR A 238 -24.02 3.23 7.40
N PRO A 239 -23.57 1.99 7.69
CA PRO A 239 -22.31 1.48 7.15
C PRO A 239 -22.28 1.46 5.62
N LEU A 240 -23.38 1.07 4.97
CA LEU A 240 -23.48 1.04 3.51
C LEU A 240 -23.40 2.43 2.89
N MET A 241 -24.01 3.45 3.53
CA MET A 241 -23.89 4.83 3.06
C MET A 241 -22.44 5.34 3.16
N VAL A 242 -21.72 4.97 4.21
CA VAL A 242 -20.30 5.32 4.36
C VAL A 242 -19.44 4.58 3.32
N LEU A 243 -19.74 3.32 3.00
CA LEU A 243 -19.08 2.58 1.92
C LEU A 243 -19.35 3.23 0.56
N THR A 244 -20.59 3.59 0.29
CA THR A 244 -20.96 4.33 -0.93
C THR A 244 -20.23 5.66 -1.02
N ALA A 245 -20.06 6.37 0.10
CA ALA A 245 -19.29 7.61 0.17
C ALA A 245 -17.81 7.37 -0.16
N CYS A 246 -17.20 6.29 0.34
CA CYS A 246 -15.83 5.90 0.02
C CYS A 246 -15.64 5.74 -1.49
N ILE A 247 -16.49 4.93 -2.13
CA ILE A 247 -16.44 4.68 -3.58
C ILE A 247 -16.71 5.96 -4.38
N PHE A 248 -17.68 6.78 -3.93
CA PHE A 248 -18.00 8.06 -4.58
C PHE A 248 -16.82 9.03 -4.54
N ILE A 249 -16.20 9.22 -3.37
CA ILE A 249 -15.04 10.11 -3.20
C ILE A 249 -13.89 9.65 -4.10
N PHE A 250 -13.62 8.35 -4.15
CA PHE A 250 -12.59 7.79 -5.03
C PHE A 250 -12.88 8.13 -6.49
N SER A 251 -14.07 7.75 -6.97
CA SER A 251 -14.43 7.87 -8.39
C SER A 251 -14.51 9.32 -8.86
N ILE A 252 -15.17 10.20 -8.11
CA ILE A 252 -15.27 11.62 -8.50
C ILE A 252 -13.91 12.31 -8.51
N THR A 253 -13.03 11.97 -7.56
CA THR A 253 -11.68 12.52 -7.52
C THR A 253 -10.84 12.06 -8.71
N TYR A 254 -11.02 10.81 -9.16
CA TYR A 254 -10.38 10.29 -10.37
C TYR A 254 -10.77 11.11 -11.61
N PHE A 255 -12.06 11.34 -11.82
CA PHE A 255 -12.55 12.15 -12.96
C PHE A 255 -12.08 13.61 -12.90
N LEU A 256 -11.86 14.14 -11.71
CA LEU A 256 -11.32 15.49 -11.51
C LEU A 256 -9.79 15.53 -11.47
N LYS A 257 -9.11 14.44 -11.85
CA LYS A 257 -7.63 14.31 -11.91
C LYS A 257 -6.92 14.63 -10.59
N GLY A 258 -7.58 14.43 -9.46
CA GLY A 258 -6.98 14.52 -8.14
C GLY A 258 -6.39 13.18 -7.68
N ASN A 259 -5.59 13.22 -6.59
CA ASN A 259 -5.12 12.00 -5.95
C ASN A 259 -6.29 11.31 -5.23
N THR A 260 -6.76 10.21 -5.80
CA THR A 260 -7.93 9.44 -5.32
C THR A 260 -7.71 8.85 -3.94
N TYR A 261 -6.52 8.31 -3.67
CA TYR A 261 -6.21 7.68 -2.39
C TYR A 261 -6.09 8.70 -1.25
N LEU A 262 -5.52 9.88 -1.54
CA LEU A 262 -5.48 10.97 -0.57
C LEU A 262 -6.90 11.47 -0.25
N ALA A 263 -7.74 11.61 -1.28
CA ALA A 263 -9.13 12.06 -1.08
C ALA A 263 -9.93 11.08 -0.23
N VAL A 264 -9.76 9.79 -0.46
CA VAL A 264 -10.41 8.73 0.30
C VAL A 264 -9.93 8.72 1.76
N TYR A 265 -8.62 8.82 2.00
CA TYR A 265 -8.06 8.91 3.35
C TYR A 265 -8.59 10.14 4.11
N ILE A 266 -8.56 11.33 3.49
CA ILE A 266 -9.07 12.56 4.10
C ILE A 266 -10.59 12.51 4.29
N GLY A 267 -11.34 11.96 3.33
CA GLY A 267 -12.77 11.72 3.45
C GLY A 267 -13.09 10.83 4.66
N GLY A 268 -12.38 9.73 4.81
CA GLY A 268 -12.45 8.85 5.97
C GLY A 268 -12.13 9.58 7.27
N LEU A 269 -11.06 10.38 7.30
CA LEU A 269 -10.65 11.18 8.45
C LEU A 269 -11.73 12.18 8.86
N VAL A 270 -12.33 12.89 7.91
CA VAL A 270 -13.43 13.86 8.18
C VAL A 270 -14.66 13.16 8.73
N ILE A 271 -15.08 12.05 8.13
CA ILE A 271 -16.23 11.27 8.58
C ILE A 271 -15.95 10.65 9.95
N GLY A 272 -14.77 10.04 10.12
CA GLY A 272 -14.36 9.38 11.35
C GLY A 272 -14.25 10.31 12.57
N ASN A 273 -13.93 11.59 12.36
CA ASN A 273 -13.87 12.58 13.44
C ASN A 273 -15.18 13.37 13.64
N SER A 274 -16.21 13.07 12.85
CA SER A 274 -17.54 13.68 12.96
C SER A 274 -18.45 12.89 13.90
N LYS A 275 -19.47 13.56 14.43
CA LYS A 275 -20.55 12.93 15.21
C LYS A 275 -21.66 12.54 14.24
N PHE A 276 -21.97 11.25 14.13
CA PHE A 276 -23.09 10.71 13.39
C PHE A 276 -23.65 9.46 14.06
N THR A 277 -24.86 9.09 13.69
CA THR A 277 -25.58 7.94 14.25
C THR A 277 -24.88 6.63 13.88
N ARG A 278 -24.83 5.66 14.81
CA ARG A 278 -24.29 4.30 14.60
C ARG A 278 -22.80 4.24 14.20
N LYS A 279 -21.98 5.21 14.64
CA LYS A 279 -20.56 5.29 14.36
C LYS A 279 -19.78 4.02 14.76
N ARG A 280 -20.11 3.41 15.91
CA ARG A 280 -19.43 2.18 16.36
C ARG A 280 -19.71 1.01 15.42
N GLN A 281 -20.95 0.86 14.97
CA GLN A 281 -21.34 -0.20 14.04
C GLN A 281 -20.66 -0.01 12.67
N THR A 282 -20.59 1.23 12.18
CA THR A 282 -19.88 1.57 10.94
C THR A 282 -18.39 1.21 11.03
N ARG A 283 -17.72 1.52 12.14
CA ARG A 283 -16.31 1.14 12.34
C ARG A 283 -16.14 -0.37 12.32
N SER A 284 -16.94 -1.12 13.10
CA SER A 284 -16.86 -2.58 13.12
C SER A 284 -17.10 -3.21 11.74
N PHE A 285 -17.98 -2.62 10.93
CA PHE A 285 -18.18 -3.05 9.54
C PHE A 285 -16.92 -2.82 8.69
N PHE A 286 -16.29 -1.64 8.81
CA PHE A 286 -15.07 -1.33 8.09
C PHE A 286 -13.86 -2.14 8.58
N ASP A 287 -13.79 -2.49 9.86
CA ASP A 287 -12.75 -3.40 10.39
C ASP A 287 -12.81 -4.75 9.68
N GLY A 288 -14.02 -5.33 9.56
CA GLY A 288 -14.22 -6.60 8.86
C GLY A 288 -13.93 -6.49 7.36
N LEU A 289 -14.36 -5.39 6.72
CA LEU A 289 -14.14 -5.16 5.30
C LEU A 289 -12.66 -4.93 4.96
N THR A 290 -11.94 -4.23 5.83
CA THR A 290 -10.50 -4.03 5.71
C THR A 290 -9.74 -5.34 5.83
N TRP A 291 -10.12 -6.18 6.81
CA TRP A 291 -9.52 -7.50 6.95
C TRP A 291 -9.76 -8.38 5.73
N LEU A 292 -11.00 -8.40 5.21
CA LEU A 292 -11.33 -9.11 3.97
C LEU A 292 -10.52 -8.57 2.78
N SER A 293 -10.40 -7.24 2.67
CA SER A 293 -9.62 -6.60 1.60
C SER A 293 -8.15 -7.01 1.65
N GLN A 294 -7.55 -7.03 2.85
CA GLN A 294 -6.17 -7.49 3.05
C GLN A 294 -6.01 -8.97 2.67
N LEU A 295 -6.93 -9.84 3.11
CA LEU A 295 -6.91 -11.25 2.74
C LEU A 295 -6.96 -11.43 1.23
N VAL A 296 -7.91 -10.78 0.57
CA VAL A 296 -8.10 -10.89 -0.89
C VAL A 296 -6.86 -10.40 -1.64
N ILE A 297 -6.28 -9.26 -1.26
CA ILE A 297 -5.06 -8.75 -1.91
C ILE A 297 -3.93 -9.77 -1.79
N PHE A 298 -3.59 -10.21 -0.58
CA PHE A 298 -2.46 -11.12 -0.39
C PHE A 298 -2.68 -12.47 -1.06
N LEU A 299 -3.93 -12.95 -1.12
CA LEU A 299 -4.28 -14.14 -1.87
C LEU A 299 -4.07 -13.95 -3.37
N VAL A 300 -4.59 -12.86 -3.95
CA VAL A 300 -4.43 -12.52 -5.37
C VAL A 300 -2.96 -12.38 -5.72
N LEU A 301 -2.18 -11.70 -4.86
CA LEU A 301 -0.74 -11.55 -5.05
C LEU A 301 -0.04 -12.92 -5.09
N GLY A 302 -0.41 -13.81 -4.17
CA GLY A 302 0.14 -15.16 -4.15
C GLY A 302 -0.20 -15.96 -5.41
N LEU A 303 -1.43 -15.82 -5.92
CA LEU A 303 -1.88 -16.46 -7.15
C LEU A 303 -1.16 -15.98 -8.42
N MET A 304 -0.64 -14.75 -8.43
CA MET A 304 0.09 -14.19 -9.57
C MET A 304 1.57 -14.53 -9.59
N VAL A 305 2.13 -14.91 -8.45
CA VAL A 305 3.57 -15.16 -8.31
C VAL A 305 3.98 -16.49 -8.91
N ARG A 306 5.13 -16.49 -9.58
CA ARG A 306 5.83 -17.68 -10.07
C ARG A 306 7.10 -17.90 -9.24
N PRO A 307 7.05 -18.70 -8.18
CA PRO A 307 8.19 -18.92 -7.29
C PRO A 307 9.49 -19.34 -8.00
N HIS A 308 9.42 -20.16 -9.07
CA HIS A 308 10.59 -20.61 -9.81
C HIS A 308 11.36 -19.44 -10.46
N GLU A 309 10.69 -18.37 -10.87
CA GLU A 309 11.32 -17.16 -11.41
C GLU A 309 11.97 -16.32 -10.30
N LEU A 310 11.36 -16.28 -9.12
CA LEU A 310 11.84 -15.51 -7.97
C LEU A 310 13.19 -16.02 -7.44
N PHE A 311 13.41 -17.34 -7.48
CA PHE A 311 14.63 -17.96 -6.96
C PHE A 311 15.78 -18.00 -7.98
N GLN A 312 15.59 -17.47 -9.18
CA GLN A 312 16.71 -17.28 -10.11
C GLN A 312 17.69 -16.25 -9.54
N LEU A 313 18.99 -16.56 -9.62
CA LEU A 313 20.05 -15.71 -9.06
C LEU A 313 20.01 -14.28 -9.63
N GLU A 314 19.58 -14.14 -10.87
CA GLU A 314 19.45 -12.89 -11.59
C GLU A 314 18.37 -11.97 -10.99
N VAL A 315 17.33 -12.54 -10.36
CA VAL A 315 16.27 -11.81 -9.66
C VAL A 315 16.58 -11.67 -8.18
N LEU A 316 17.02 -12.78 -7.56
CA LEU A 316 17.20 -12.85 -6.12
C LEU A 316 18.33 -11.93 -5.62
N LEU A 317 19.47 -11.87 -6.34
CA LEU A 317 20.61 -11.09 -5.90
C LEU A 317 20.36 -9.57 -5.93
N PRO A 318 19.85 -8.97 -7.03
CA PRO A 318 19.46 -7.56 -7.02
C PRO A 318 18.42 -7.26 -5.94
N CYS A 319 17.43 -8.13 -5.78
CA CYS A 319 16.39 -7.95 -4.77
C CYS A 319 16.95 -7.88 -3.35
N LEU A 320 17.84 -8.81 -2.97
CA LEU A 320 18.44 -8.80 -1.64
C LEU A 320 19.26 -7.53 -1.41
N ILE A 321 20.05 -7.11 -2.38
CA ILE A 321 20.85 -5.88 -2.29
C ILE A 321 19.93 -4.66 -2.14
N ILE A 322 18.91 -4.53 -2.99
CA ILE A 322 17.96 -3.41 -2.96
C ILE A 322 17.20 -3.40 -1.62
N SER A 323 16.77 -4.57 -1.13
CA SER A 323 16.08 -4.67 0.17
C SER A 323 16.97 -4.20 1.32
N ILE A 324 18.23 -4.63 1.37
CA ILE A 324 19.19 -4.21 2.40
C ILE A 324 19.42 -2.70 2.31
N VAL A 325 19.63 -2.18 1.11
CA VAL A 325 19.83 -0.74 0.88
C VAL A 325 18.62 0.05 1.35
N MET A 326 17.43 -0.41 1.00
CA MET A 326 16.19 0.29 1.35
C MET A 326 15.98 0.33 2.87
N ILE A 327 16.21 -0.78 3.57
CA ILE A 327 15.99 -0.89 5.02
C ILE A 327 17.08 -0.13 5.80
N PHE A 328 18.35 -0.29 5.42
CA PHE A 328 19.48 0.17 6.22
C PHE A 328 20.10 1.49 5.75
N ILE A 329 19.81 1.94 4.53
CA ILE A 329 20.40 3.15 3.95
C ILE A 329 19.31 4.17 3.59
N SER A 330 18.41 3.83 2.65
CA SER A 330 17.46 4.79 2.10
C SER A 330 16.47 5.31 3.15
N ARG A 331 15.87 4.41 3.92
CA ARG A 331 14.91 4.76 4.96
C ARG A 331 15.55 5.55 6.11
N PRO A 332 16.69 5.14 6.70
CA PRO A 332 17.40 5.97 7.69
C PRO A 332 17.77 7.35 7.16
N ILE A 333 18.34 7.47 5.96
CA ILE A 333 18.68 8.77 5.36
C ILE A 333 17.44 9.66 5.30
N ALA A 334 16.32 9.15 4.75
CA ALA A 334 15.08 9.91 4.64
C ALA A 334 14.56 10.37 6.02
N VAL A 335 14.50 9.46 7.00
CA VAL A 335 14.01 9.79 8.35
C VAL A 335 14.91 10.79 9.04
N PHE A 336 16.24 10.59 9.02
CA PHE A 336 17.16 11.50 9.71
C PHE A 336 17.15 12.88 9.08
N LEU A 337 17.10 13.01 7.75
CA LEU A 337 17.01 14.30 7.06
C LEU A 337 15.68 15.01 7.35
N CYS A 338 14.55 14.30 7.22
CA CYS A 338 13.23 14.88 7.48
C CYS A 338 13.05 15.29 8.95
N MET A 339 13.66 14.55 9.88
CA MET A 339 13.55 14.83 11.32
C MET A 339 14.61 15.80 11.87
N LEU A 340 15.49 16.35 11.03
CA LEU A 340 16.48 17.36 11.46
C LEU A 340 15.85 18.60 12.14
N PRO A 341 14.77 19.19 11.58
CA PRO A 341 14.16 20.38 12.18
C PRO A 341 13.44 20.10 13.52
N PHE A 342 13.03 18.84 13.74
CA PHE A 342 12.20 18.46 14.88
C PHE A 342 13.03 17.96 16.06
N LYS A 343 13.62 18.89 16.81
CA LYS A 343 14.54 18.63 17.96
C LYS A 343 13.90 17.83 19.11
N GLN A 344 12.58 17.77 19.17
CA GLN A 344 11.84 16.99 20.17
C GLN A 344 12.04 15.48 20.03
N TYR A 345 12.36 14.99 18.82
CA TYR A 345 12.64 13.58 18.57
C TYR A 345 14.13 13.30 18.74
N LYS A 346 14.46 12.47 19.73
CA LYS A 346 15.83 12.06 20.03
C LYS A 346 16.34 11.06 18.99
N ARG A 347 17.65 10.77 19.02
CA ARG A 347 18.28 9.81 18.09
C ARG A 347 17.59 8.44 18.13
N ASN A 348 17.22 7.94 19.32
CA ASN A 348 16.53 6.65 19.46
C ASN A 348 15.14 6.66 18.81
N ASP A 349 14.40 7.77 18.90
CA ASP A 349 13.10 7.92 18.24
C ASP A 349 13.26 7.87 16.71
N LYS A 350 14.29 8.56 16.17
CA LYS A 350 14.62 8.55 14.74
C LYS A 350 15.08 7.17 14.26
N MET A 351 15.85 6.44 15.09
CA MET A 351 16.24 5.07 14.79
C MET A 351 15.02 4.14 14.74
N LEU A 352 14.10 4.27 15.70
CA LEU A 352 12.85 3.51 15.69
C LEU A 352 11.99 3.81 14.44
N LEU A 353 11.81 5.11 14.11
CA LEU A 353 11.09 5.52 12.89
C LEU A 353 11.74 4.97 11.62
N SER A 354 13.06 4.89 11.60
CA SER A 354 13.80 4.30 10.47
C SER A 354 13.57 2.79 10.37
N TRP A 355 13.56 2.09 11.51
CA TRP A 355 13.35 0.65 11.56
C TRP A 355 11.92 0.23 11.22
N VAL A 356 10.95 1.01 11.68
CA VAL A 356 9.51 0.75 11.49
C VAL A 356 9.04 1.11 10.08
N GLY A 357 9.81 0.76 9.08
CA GLY A 357 9.50 0.99 7.65
C GLY A 357 9.02 -0.25 6.92
N LEU A 358 8.23 -1.11 7.59
CA LEU A 358 7.68 -2.34 7.01
C LEU A 358 6.94 -2.10 5.68
N LYS A 359 7.12 -3.00 4.72
CA LYS A 359 6.39 -2.94 3.44
C LYS A 359 5.11 -3.76 3.52
N GLY A 360 4.02 -3.17 3.01
CA GLY A 360 2.70 -3.79 2.94
C GLY A 360 2.36 -4.39 1.58
N ALA A 361 1.07 -4.54 1.31
CA ALA A 361 0.56 -4.95 0.00
C ALA A 361 0.65 -3.83 -1.05
N VAL A 362 0.70 -2.58 -0.63
CA VAL A 362 0.65 -1.40 -1.50
C VAL A 362 1.76 -1.37 -2.55
N PRO A 363 3.04 -1.63 -2.22
CA PRO A 363 4.11 -1.78 -3.20
C PRO A 363 3.78 -2.75 -4.33
N ILE A 364 3.19 -3.89 -3.99
CA ILE A 364 2.90 -4.95 -4.95
C ILE A 364 1.71 -4.55 -5.84
N ILE A 365 0.70 -3.87 -5.29
CA ILE A 365 -0.40 -3.31 -6.10
C ILE A 365 0.15 -2.31 -7.13
N PHE A 366 1.12 -1.49 -6.75
CA PHE A 366 1.76 -0.55 -7.66
C PHE A 366 2.63 -1.26 -8.71
N ALA A 367 3.24 -2.40 -8.37
CA ALA A 367 3.94 -3.24 -9.34
C ALA A 367 2.97 -3.85 -10.37
N ILE A 368 1.80 -4.35 -9.95
CA ILE A 368 0.74 -4.80 -10.86
C ILE A 368 0.26 -3.65 -11.76
N MET A 369 0.20 -2.43 -11.24
CA MET A 369 -0.15 -1.25 -12.05
C MET A 369 0.90 -0.97 -13.13
N CYS A 370 2.20 -1.22 -12.88
CA CYS A 370 3.23 -1.13 -13.90
C CYS A 370 2.99 -2.16 -15.02
N GLU A 371 2.64 -3.39 -14.66
CA GLU A 371 2.32 -4.45 -15.61
C GLU A 371 1.09 -4.12 -16.45
N ALA A 372 0.01 -3.66 -15.82
CA ALA A 372 -1.22 -3.26 -16.49
C ALA A 372 -1.05 -2.07 -17.44
N ASN A 373 -0.03 -1.24 -17.25
CA ASN A 373 0.33 -0.13 -18.14
C ASN A 373 1.43 -0.50 -19.17
N ASN A 374 1.76 -1.79 -19.33
CA ASN A 374 2.78 -2.29 -20.25
C ASN A 374 4.14 -1.59 -20.08
N VAL A 375 4.55 -1.34 -18.85
CA VAL A 375 5.86 -0.76 -18.55
C VAL A 375 6.96 -1.74 -18.97
N PRO A 376 8.05 -1.28 -19.60
CA PRO A 376 9.20 -2.15 -19.89
C PRO A 376 9.73 -2.82 -18.62
N HIS A 377 9.99 -4.12 -18.69
CA HIS A 377 10.47 -4.91 -17.55
C HIS A 377 9.51 -4.98 -16.34
N ALA A 378 8.19 -4.91 -16.57
CA ALA A 378 7.20 -4.96 -15.51
C ALA A 378 7.29 -6.25 -14.67
N ASP A 379 7.59 -7.39 -15.31
CA ASP A 379 7.81 -8.67 -14.62
C ASP A 379 8.94 -8.59 -13.59
N TRP A 380 10.03 -7.92 -13.95
CA TRP A 380 11.17 -7.69 -13.05
C TRP A 380 10.77 -6.75 -11.91
N ILE A 381 10.03 -5.68 -12.20
CA ILE A 381 9.51 -4.76 -11.18
C ILE A 381 8.66 -5.54 -10.19
N PHE A 382 7.73 -6.36 -10.69
CA PHE A 382 6.85 -7.18 -9.85
C PHE A 382 7.64 -8.12 -8.93
N ASN A 383 8.54 -8.93 -9.52
CA ASN A 383 9.32 -9.91 -8.79
C ASN A 383 10.21 -9.29 -7.71
N ILE A 384 10.89 -8.17 -8.01
CA ILE A 384 11.76 -7.48 -7.05
C ILE A 384 10.94 -6.83 -5.94
N VAL A 385 9.85 -6.14 -6.28
CA VAL A 385 8.97 -5.49 -5.29
C VAL A 385 8.35 -6.53 -4.36
N PHE A 386 7.93 -7.66 -4.91
CA PHE A 386 7.38 -8.78 -4.15
C PHE A 386 8.39 -9.34 -3.15
N LEU A 387 9.59 -9.70 -3.62
CA LEU A 387 10.66 -10.22 -2.76
C LEU A 387 11.11 -9.18 -1.71
N CYS A 388 11.26 -7.91 -2.08
CA CYS A 388 11.59 -6.83 -1.14
C CYS A 388 10.54 -6.70 -0.04
N THR A 389 9.26 -6.88 -0.39
CA THR A 389 8.17 -6.85 0.60
C THR A 389 8.27 -8.01 1.58
N ILE A 390 8.56 -9.23 1.09
CA ILE A 390 8.76 -10.41 1.95
C ILE A 390 9.99 -10.21 2.84
N VAL A 391 11.13 -9.82 2.28
CA VAL A 391 12.37 -9.59 3.05
C VAL A 391 12.15 -8.54 4.13
N SER A 392 11.49 -7.42 3.82
CA SER A 392 11.15 -6.40 4.81
C SER A 392 10.30 -6.97 5.95
N ARG A 393 9.27 -7.78 5.63
CA ARG A 393 8.41 -8.38 6.64
C ARG A 393 9.13 -9.42 7.51
N ILE A 394 10.06 -10.19 6.95
CA ILE A 394 10.83 -11.17 7.73
C ILE A 394 11.88 -10.47 8.60
N ALA A 395 12.53 -9.42 8.07
CA ALA A 395 13.62 -8.75 8.78
C ALA A 395 13.13 -7.78 9.87
N GLN A 396 12.00 -7.13 9.67
CA GLN A 396 11.50 -6.05 10.53
C GLN A 396 10.20 -6.42 11.28
N GLY A 397 9.51 -7.48 10.88
CA GLY A 397 8.27 -8.00 11.50
C GLY A 397 8.56 -9.07 12.52
#